data_ded7894af37c147a416652c80036c407
#
_entry.id   ded7894af37c147a416652c80036c407
#
_cell.length_a   1.000
_cell.length_b   1.000
_cell.length_c   1.000
_cell.angle_alpha   90.00
_cell.angle_beta   90.00
_cell.angle_gamma   90.00
#
_symmetry.space_group_name_H-M   'P 1'
#
loop_
_entity.id
_entity.type
_entity.pdbx_description
1 polymer ?
#
loop_
_entity_poly.entity_id
_entity_poly.type
_entity_poly.pdbx_seq_one_letter_code
_entity_poly.pdbx_strand_id
1 'polypeptide(L)'
;MKGTFPVNKFRELETPFYYYDVNVLRETLSCIHKEAGKYNNFCVHYAVKANANHKVLTIIRESGLGADCVSGGEIRAAIKAGFPTNKIVYAGVGKTDWEINLGL
;
A
#
# COMPACT_ATOMS: atom_id res chain seq x y z
N MET A 1 -16.90 -9.35 -3.09
CA MET A 1 -16.74 -9.13 -1.65
C MET A 1 -17.65 -7.99 -1.20
N LYS A 2 -18.42 -8.18 -0.15
CA LYS A 2 -19.23 -7.11 0.44
C LYS A 2 -18.59 -6.69 1.76
N GLY A 3 -18.27 -5.41 1.89
CA GLY A 3 -17.79 -4.84 3.14
C GLY A 3 -18.89 -4.69 4.18
N THR A 4 -18.49 -4.49 5.43
CA THR A 4 -19.39 -4.24 6.55
C THR A 4 -19.33 -2.76 6.93
N PHE A 5 -20.47 -2.11 7.04
CA PHE A 5 -20.58 -0.70 7.43
C PHE A 5 -21.20 -0.57 8.82
N PRO A 6 -20.38 -0.32 9.86
CA PRO A 6 -20.89 -0.17 11.24
C PRO A 6 -21.52 1.21 11.45
N VAL A 7 -22.67 1.45 10.83
CA VAL A 7 -23.35 2.76 10.77
C VAL A 7 -23.57 3.36 12.17
N ASN A 8 -23.88 2.54 13.18
CA ASN A 8 -24.09 3.03 14.53
C ASN A 8 -22.81 3.65 15.13
N LYS A 9 -21.64 3.08 14.85
CA LYS A 9 -20.36 3.63 15.28
C LYS A 9 -20.00 4.92 14.53
N PHE A 10 -20.44 5.07 13.28
CA PHE A 10 -20.20 6.28 12.51
C PHE A 10 -20.86 7.52 13.09
N ARG A 11 -22.00 7.34 13.81
CA ARG A 11 -22.72 8.43 14.47
C ARG A 11 -21.95 9.06 15.64
N GLU A 12 -20.97 8.34 16.18
CA GLU A 12 -20.12 8.78 17.29
C GLU A 12 -18.86 9.50 16.81
N LEU A 13 -18.61 9.53 15.50
CA LEU A 13 -17.41 10.11 14.91
C LEU A 13 -17.68 11.51 14.34
N GLU A 14 -16.71 12.38 14.51
CA GLU A 14 -16.71 13.69 13.85
C GLU A 14 -16.53 13.51 12.33
N THR A 15 -17.34 14.21 11.56
CA THR A 15 -17.29 14.19 10.08
C THR A 15 -16.56 15.42 9.54
N PRO A 16 -15.90 15.31 8.38
CA PRO A 16 -15.75 14.11 7.52
C PRO A 16 -14.67 13.15 8.03
N PHE A 17 -14.81 11.84 7.74
CA PHE A 17 -13.80 10.83 8.03
C PHE A 17 -13.72 9.78 6.90
N TYR A 18 -12.58 9.09 6.81
CA TYR A 18 -12.42 7.92 5.95
C TYR A 18 -12.63 6.63 6.75
N TYR A 19 -13.37 5.70 6.15
CA TYR A 19 -13.56 4.37 6.68
C TYR A 19 -12.87 3.33 5.79
N TYR A 20 -12.10 2.46 6.40
CA TYR A 20 -11.43 1.35 5.71
C TYR A 20 -11.91 0.03 6.30
N ASP A 21 -12.48 -0.84 5.45
CA ASP A 21 -12.81 -2.21 5.84
C ASP A 21 -11.56 -3.09 5.65
N VAL A 22 -10.88 -3.35 6.76
CA VAL A 22 -9.63 -4.13 6.77
C VAL A 22 -9.87 -5.59 6.37
N ASN A 23 -11.05 -6.15 6.62
CA ASN A 23 -11.36 -7.53 6.22
C ASN A 23 -11.43 -7.64 4.69
N VAL A 24 -12.12 -6.70 4.04
CA VAL A 24 -12.17 -6.63 2.57
C VAL A 24 -10.77 -6.45 1.97
N LEU A 25 -9.95 -5.58 2.56
CA LEU A 25 -8.56 -5.39 2.13
C LEU A 25 -7.77 -6.70 2.24
N ARG A 26 -7.83 -7.39 3.37
CA ARG A 26 -7.13 -8.66 3.60
C ARG A 26 -7.59 -9.77 2.67
N GLU A 27 -8.89 -9.89 2.42
CA GLU A 27 -9.44 -10.85 1.45
C GLU A 27 -8.92 -10.57 0.05
N THR A 28 -8.90 -9.30 -0.38
CA THR A 28 -8.35 -8.89 -1.68
C THR A 28 -6.87 -9.25 -1.81
N LEU A 29 -6.06 -8.94 -0.78
CA LEU A 29 -4.64 -9.28 -0.75
C LEU A 29 -4.41 -10.79 -0.78
N SER A 30 -5.24 -11.57 -0.07
CA SER A 30 -5.19 -13.03 -0.09
C SER A 30 -5.49 -13.60 -1.49
N CYS A 31 -6.48 -13.04 -2.19
CA CYS A 31 -6.77 -13.43 -3.57
C CYS A 31 -5.60 -13.14 -4.51
N ILE A 32 -5.00 -11.94 -4.40
CA ILE A 32 -3.83 -11.55 -5.19
C ILE A 32 -2.68 -12.52 -4.92
N HIS A 33 -2.39 -12.80 -3.66
CA HIS A 33 -1.32 -13.72 -3.27
C HIS A 33 -1.53 -15.14 -3.82
N LYS A 34 -2.76 -15.65 -3.74
CA LYS A 34 -3.13 -16.96 -4.26
C LYS A 34 -2.95 -17.05 -5.77
N GLU A 35 -3.36 -16.02 -6.50
CA GLU A 35 -3.26 -16.04 -7.97
C GLU A 35 -1.82 -15.79 -8.44
N ALA A 36 -1.11 -14.81 -7.87
CA ALA A 36 0.28 -14.53 -8.20
C ALA A 36 1.23 -15.67 -7.81
N GLY A 37 0.95 -16.35 -6.69
CA GLY A 37 1.74 -17.48 -6.19
C GLY A 37 1.73 -18.72 -7.10
N LYS A 38 0.88 -18.76 -8.12
CA LYS A 38 0.90 -19.80 -9.15
C LYS A 38 2.11 -19.69 -10.09
N TYR A 39 2.81 -18.57 -10.06
CA TYR A 39 3.92 -18.24 -10.98
C TYR A 39 5.16 -17.83 -10.18
N ASN A 40 6.28 -18.52 -10.40
CA ASN A 40 7.52 -18.30 -9.63
C ASN A 40 8.23 -16.98 -9.93
N ASN A 41 7.91 -16.35 -11.05
CA ASN A 41 8.57 -15.13 -11.55
C ASN A 41 7.63 -13.92 -11.58
N PHE A 42 6.54 -13.95 -10.80
CA PHE A 42 5.55 -12.89 -10.78
C PHE A 42 5.60 -12.13 -9.44
N CYS A 43 5.89 -10.84 -9.50
CA CYS A 43 5.92 -9.94 -8.33
C CYS A 43 4.83 -8.88 -8.46
N VAL A 44 4.07 -8.67 -7.40
CA VAL A 44 3.04 -7.63 -7.34
C VAL A 44 3.52 -6.48 -6.47
N HIS A 45 3.42 -5.26 -6.99
CA HIS A 45 3.75 -4.03 -6.28
C HIS A 45 2.50 -3.15 -6.16
N TYR A 46 2.29 -2.62 -4.97
CA TYR A 46 1.19 -1.71 -4.69
C TYR A 46 1.58 -0.28 -5.05
N ALA A 47 0.74 0.40 -5.84
CA ALA A 47 0.95 1.81 -6.19
C ALA A 47 0.63 2.71 -4.98
N VAL A 48 1.66 3.21 -4.30
CA VAL A 48 1.55 3.99 -3.05
C VAL A 48 0.74 5.26 -3.24
N LYS A 49 0.76 5.86 -4.43
CA LYS A 49 -0.05 7.03 -4.80
C LYS A 49 -1.55 6.84 -4.58
N ALA A 50 -2.05 5.61 -4.63
CA ALA A 50 -3.47 5.33 -4.43
C ALA A 50 -3.92 5.60 -2.98
N ASN A 51 -3.12 5.22 -2.00
CA ASN A 51 -3.32 5.53 -0.59
C ASN A 51 -2.04 5.29 0.21
N ALA A 52 -1.45 6.35 0.74
CA ALA A 52 -0.23 6.29 1.54
C ALA A 52 -0.48 6.24 3.07
N ASN A 53 -1.71 5.95 3.50
CA ASN A 53 -2.02 5.80 4.92
C ASN A 53 -1.14 4.71 5.54
N HIS A 54 -0.45 5.04 6.64
CA HIS A 54 0.54 4.15 7.27
C HIS A 54 -0.05 2.78 7.65
N LYS A 55 -1.27 2.74 8.20
CA LYS A 55 -1.94 1.48 8.59
C LYS A 55 -2.28 0.63 7.38
N VAL A 56 -2.74 1.25 6.29
CA VAL A 56 -3.03 0.56 5.02
C VAL A 56 -1.75 0.00 4.42
N LEU A 57 -0.69 0.81 4.34
CA LEU A 57 0.61 0.36 3.84
C LEU A 57 1.19 -0.79 4.66
N THR A 58 1.04 -0.76 5.99
CA THR A 58 1.50 -1.84 6.87
C THR A 58 0.80 -3.16 6.54
N ILE A 59 -0.52 -3.15 6.36
CA ILE A 59 -1.29 -4.35 6.00
C ILE A 59 -0.84 -4.90 4.64
N ILE A 60 -0.63 -4.02 3.66
CA ILE A 60 -0.17 -4.40 2.32
C ILE A 60 1.24 -5.01 2.40
N ARG A 61 2.16 -4.39 3.13
CA ARG A 61 3.50 -4.91 3.36
C ARG A 61 3.47 -6.29 4.05
N GLU A 62 2.60 -6.48 5.06
CA GLU A 62 2.42 -7.77 5.75
C GLU A 62 1.94 -8.88 4.82
N SER A 63 1.20 -8.54 3.77
CA SER A 63 0.78 -9.51 2.74
C SER A 63 1.92 -9.93 1.80
N GLY A 64 3.10 -9.30 1.89
CA GLY A 64 4.26 -9.65 1.08
C GLY A 64 4.39 -8.93 -0.26
N LEU A 65 3.48 -8.00 -0.59
CA LEU A 65 3.58 -7.16 -1.78
C LEU A 65 4.77 -6.19 -1.67
N GLY A 66 5.28 -5.76 -2.83
CA GLY A 66 6.20 -4.65 -2.94
C GLY A 66 5.47 -3.29 -2.97
N ALA A 67 6.24 -2.21 -3.02
CA ALA A 67 5.74 -0.85 -3.17
C ALA A 67 6.21 -0.25 -4.50
N ASP A 68 5.28 0.34 -5.25
CA ASP A 68 5.56 1.16 -6.43
C ASP A 68 5.38 2.63 -6.06
N CYS A 69 6.50 3.36 -6.05
CA CYS A 69 6.60 4.75 -5.63
C CYS A 69 6.89 5.66 -6.83
N VAL A 70 6.32 6.85 -6.84
CA VAL A 70 6.54 7.86 -7.87
C VAL A 70 7.10 9.17 -7.34
N SER A 71 7.37 9.26 -6.03
CA SER A 71 7.99 10.42 -5.38
C SER A 71 8.85 10.01 -4.19
N GLY A 72 9.78 10.88 -3.79
CA GLY A 72 10.58 10.68 -2.59
C GLY A 72 9.74 10.60 -1.30
N GLY A 73 8.61 11.32 -1.25
CA GLY A 73 7.66 11.23 -0.15
C GLY A 73 7.03 9.83 -0.03
N GLU A 74 6.69 9.21 -1.15
CA GLU A 74 6.15 7.84 -1.19
C GLU A 74 7.21 6.81 -0.80
N ILE A 75 8.46 6.96 -1.23
CA ILE A 75 9.57 6.11 -0.79
C ILE A 75 9.72 6.16 0.74
N ARG A 76 9.72 7.36 1.33
CA ARG A 76 9.78 7.52 2.80
C ARG A 76 8.59 6.87 3.50
N ALA A 77 7.40 7.01 2.96
CA ALA A 77 6.18 6.37 3.51
C ALA A 77 6.29 4.84 3.46
N ALA A 78 6.78 4.28 2.35
CA ALA A 78 7.00 2.85 2.19
C ALA A 78 8.05 2.32 3.19
N ILE A 79 9.18 3.01 3.33
CA ILE A 79 10.23 2.65 4.30
C ILE A 79 9.67 2.71 5.73
N LYS A 80 8.94 3.78 6.08
CA LYS A 80 8.31 3.93 7.39
C LYS A 80 7.30 2.82 7.68
N ALA A 81 6.59 2.33 6.68
CA ALA A 81 5.67 1.19 6.80
C ALA A 81 6.39 -0.17 6.87
N GLY A 82 7.72 -0.19 6.68
CA GLY A 82 8.55 -1.38 6.81
C GLY A 82 8.69 -2.21 5.53
N PHE A 83 8.41 -1.65 4.35
CA PHE A 83 8.70 -2.35 3.11
C PHE A 83 10.21 -2.58 2.97
N PRO A 84 10.64 -3.82 2.63
CA PRO A 84 12.04 -4.08 2.31
C PRO A 84 12.48 -3.25 1.10
N THR A 85 13.67 -2.66 1.15
CA THR A 85 14.17 -1.78 0.08
C THR A 85 14.26 -2.48 -1.27
N ASN A 86 14.59 -3.77 -1.29
CA ASN A 86 14.61 -4.58 -2.51
C ASN A 86 13.22 -4.90 -3.08
N LYS A 87 12.15 -4.52 -2.39
CA LYS A 87 10.75 -4.61 -2.86
C LYS A 87 10.13 -3.23 -3.10
N ILE A 88 10.93 -2.18 -3.16
CA ILE A 88 10.50 -0.83 -3.53
C ILE A 88 10.99 -0.56 -4.95
N VAL A 89 10.08 -0.18 -5.83
CA VAL A 89 10.41 0.30 -7.17
C VAL A 89 10.09 1.79 -7.26
N TYR A 90 10.94 2.53 -7.95
CA TYR A 90 10.79 3.97 -8.10
C TYR A 90 10.61 4.34 -9.56
N ALA A 91 9.37 4.59 -9.97
CA ALA A 91 8.97 4.99 -11.31
C ALA A 91 8.74 6.51 -11.40
N GLY A 92 8.30 6.95 -12.59
CA GLY A 92 7.92 8.34 -12.84
C GLY A 92 8.92 9.12 -13.69
N VAL A 93 8.44 10.21 -14.27
CA VAL A 93 9.18 11.01 -15.29
C VAL A 93 9.82 12.29 -14.73
N GLY A 94 9.42 12.75 -13.54
CA GLY A 94 9.95 13.97 -12.92
C GLY A 94 10.58 13.64 -11.57
N LYS A 95 11.91 13.44 -11.56
CA LYS A 95 12.67 13.20 -10.34
C LYS A 95 13.70 14.32 -10.17
N THR A 96 13.73 14.89 -8.96
CA THR A 96 14.79 15.81 -8.56
C THR A 96 16.05 15.03 -8.12
N ASP A 97 17.20 15.69 -8.09
CA ASP A 97 18.47 15.05 -7.72
C ASP A 97 18.41 14.39 -6.33
N TRP A 98 17.75 15.06 -5.35
CA TRP A 98 17.61 14.47 -4.02
C TRP A 98 16.72 13.22 -4.00
N GLU A 99 15.70 13.16 -4.87
CA GLU A 99 14.82 11.98 -4.99
C GLU A 99 15.55 10.82 -5.65
N ILE A 100 16.39 11.10 -6.66
CA ILE A 100 17.25 10.08 -7.27
C ILE A 100 18.22 9.52 -6.23
N ASN A 101 18.90 10.39 -5.49
CA ASN A 101 19.82 9.98 -4.43
C ASN A 101 19.13 9.20 -3.29
N LEU A 102 17.87 9.52 -3.00
CA LEU A 102 17.09 8.76 -2.01
C LEU A 102 16.75 7.35 -2.50
N GLY A 103 16.54 7.17 -3.81
CA GLY A 103 16.18 5.89 -4.42
C GLY A 103 17.36 4.96 -4.68
N LEU A 104 18.59 5.46 -4.64
CA LEU A 104 19.83 4.70 -4.78
C LEU A 104 20.29 4.10 -3.46
#